data_ab17ef8643e380d4a0c41b692d6b66ba
#
_entry.id   ab17ef8643e380d4a0c41b692d6b66ba
#
_cell.length_a   1.000
_cell.length_b   1.000
_cell.length_c   1.000
_cell.angle_alpha   90.00
_cell.angle_beta   90.00
_cell.angle_gamma   90.00
#
_symmetry.space_group_name_H-M   'P 1'
#
loop_
_entity.id
_entity.type
_entity.pdbx_description
1 polymer ?
#
loop_
_entity_poly.entity_id
_entity_poly.type
_entity_poly.pdbx_seq_one_letter_code
_entity_poly.pdbx_strand_id
1 'polypeptide(L)'
;MTSPSANQYSRRSFVQTVGASLVGGELLGMSSVNAQTETTSTTLTPVAQGANTSFPAIKQVNAGVLNIGYAEAGPADGPVVILLHGWPYDIHSYVDVAPILAKAGYRVIVPFLRGYGSTTFLSSSTVRNAQEAAVATDVIDLMDALKIKTAVLGGYDWGARTVDIVAALWPERTRALVSVSGYLVTDLPANKKPLPPAGEYAWWYQYYFSTERGVLGYAQYRHDFGKLIWKIVSPKWDFDDATYDRSAKSFENPDHVAIVVHDYRWRLSLAPGEARYDGLQKKLAAKPVITVPTITIASDFDGALASGTAYRSKFSGKYAHRIFHGIGHNVPQEAPQAFAQAIVDAGSLA
;
A
#
# COMPACT_ATOMS: atom_id res chain seq x y z
N MET A 1 -29.21 46.63 -7.89
CA MET A 1 -29.19 45.16 -8.05
C MET A 1 -27.79 44.71 -7.73
N THR A 2 -27.60 44.24 -6.52
CA THR A 2 -26.30 43.80 -5.98
C THR A 2 -26.13 42.31 -6.23
N SER A 3 -25.05 41.93 -6.90
CA SER A 3 -24.67 40.54 -7.14
C SER A 3 -24.28 39.86 -5.81
N PRO A 4 -24.66 38.60 -5.58
CA PRO A 4 -24.20 37.85 -4.39
C PRO A 4 -22.75 37.42 -4.53
N SER A 5 -21.99 37.63 -3.45
CA SER A 5 -20.58 37.24 -3.28
C SER A 5 -20.39 35.72 -3.39
N ALA A 6 -19.39 35.30 -4.19
CA ALA A 6 -18.97 33.93 -4.30
C ALA A 6 -18.47 33.41 -2.95
N ASN A 7 -19.16 32.42 -2.41
CA ASN A 7 -18.83 31.72 -1.17
C ASN A 7 -17.57 30.88 -1.42
N GLN A 8 -16.45 31.25 -0.80
CA GLN A 8 -15.20 30.48 -0.85
C GLN A 8 -15.39 29.18 -0.07
N TYR A 9 -15.67 28.09 -0.77
CA TYR A 9 -15.56 26.76 -0.18
C TYR A 9 -14.08 26.46 0.10
N SER A 10 -13.74 26.40 1.37
CA SER A 10 -12.38 26.04 1.83
C SER A 10 -12.06 24.60 1.41
N ARG A 11 -10.97 24.41 0.67
CA ARG A 11 -10.43 23.10 0.27
C ARG A 11 -10.16 22.15 1.45
N ARG A 12 -10.06 22.68 2.67
CA ARG A 12 -9.79 21.92 3.89
C ARG A 12 -10.97 21.06 4.38
N SER A 13 -12.21 21.45 4.07
CA SER A 13 -13.41 20.69 4.51
C SER A 13 -13.74 19.50 3.61
N PHE A 14 -13.15 19.44 2.42
CA PHE A 14 -13.51 18.49 1.38
C PHE A 14 -12.93 17.08 1.61
N VAL A 15 -11.70 16.98 2.12
CA VAL A 15 -11.01 15.70 2.34
C VAL A 15 -11.63 14.91 3.51
N GLN A 16 -12.23 15.59 4.49
CA GLN A 16 -12.80 14.95 5.68
C GLN A 16 -14.12 14.19 5.45
N THR A 17 -14.83 14.44 4.33
CA THR A 17 -16.18 13.88 4.10
C THR A 17 -16.16 12.64 3.18
N VAL A 18 -15.07 12.34 2.52
CA VAL A 18 -15.02 11.31 1.45
C VAL A 18 -14.85 9.87 1.96
N GLY A 19 -14.34 9.69 3.17
CA GLY A 19 -14.10 8.35 3.74
C GLY A 19 -15.34 7.57 4.19
N ALA A 20 -16.54 8.19 4.24
CA ALA A 20 -17.69 7.63 4.95
C ALA A 20 -18.58 6.65 4.17
N SER A 21 -18.38 6.41 2.89
CA SER A 21 -19.44 5.82 2.04
C SER A 21 -19.19 4.41 1.51
N LEU A 22 -18.20 3.67 1.98
CA LEU A 22 -17.83 2.38 1.36
C LEU A 22 -18.24 1.11 2.09
N VAL A 23 -19.03 1.16 3.18
CA VAL A 23 -19.50 -0.07 3.84
C VAL A 23 -20.96 0.08 4.29
N GLY A 24 -21.88 -0.19 3.38
CA GLY A 24 -23.28 -0.51 3.69
C GLY A 24 -23.54 -1.96 3.25
N GLY A 25 -23.46 -2.92 4.15
CA GLY A 25 -23.78 -4.31 3.91
C GLY A 25 -24.11 -5.03 5.23
N GLU A 26 -25.31 -5.53 5.31
CA GLU A 26 -26.06 -6.15 6.38
C GLU A 26 -25.28 -6.94 7.45
N LEU A 27 -25.60 -6.64 8.70
CA LEU A 27 -25.28 -7.42 9.91
C LEU A 27 -26.30 -8.57 10.06
N LEU A 28 -25.88 -9.79 9.81
CA LEU A 28 -26.52 -10.98 10.38
C LEU A 28 -25.57 -11.57 11.42
N GLY A 29 -26.11 -11.75 12.63
CA GLY A 29 -25.38 -12.08 13.84
C GLY A 29 -24.64 -13.42 13.81
N MET A 30 -23.42 -13.40 14.30
CA MET A 30 -22.71 -14.56 14.82
C MET A 30 -22.00 -14.18 16.11
N SER A 31 -22.13 -15.06 17.08
CA SER A 31 -21.68 -14.94 18.47
C SER A 31 -20.21 -14.55 18.60
N SER A 32 -19.98 -13.58 19.48
CA SER A 32 -18.70 -12.93 19.77
C SER A 32 -17.71 -13.86 20.47
N VAL A 33 -16.58 -14.12 19.82
CA VAL A 33 -15.33 -14.37 20.55
C VAL A 33 -14.77 -12.99 20.89
N ASN A 34 -14.82 -12.61 22.16
CA ASN A 34 -14.26 -11.36 22.69
C ASN A 34 -12.74 -11.39 22.67
N ALA A 35 -12.11 -11.16 21.52
CA ALA A 35 -10.74 -10.67 21.48
C ALA A 35 -10.84 -9.13 21.60
N GLN A 36 -10.43 -8.58 22.72
CA GLN A 36 -10.38 -7.13 22.92
C GLN A 36 -9.56 -6.50 21.81
N THR A 37 -10.19 -5.66 21.01
CA THR A 37 -9.51 -4.84 19.99
C THR A 37 -8.86 -3.67 20.71
N GLU A 38 -7.54 -3.67 20.82
CA GLU A 38 -6.83 -2.50 21.32
C GLU A 38 -6.78 -1.45 20.22
N THR A 39 -7.47 -0.33 20.42
CA THR A 39 -7.40 0.83 19.51
C THR A 39 -6.65 1.94 20.22
N THR A 40 -5.54 2.38 19.60
CA THR A 40 -4.74 3.52 20.08
C THR A 40 -4.82 4.66 19.07
N SER A 41 -4.87 5.90 19.60
CA SER A 41 -4.92 7.11 18.77
C SER A 41 -3.79 8.03 19.20
N THR A 42 -3.01 8.52 18.23
CA THR A 42 -1.82 9.37 18.46
C THR A 42 -1.81 10.50 17.46
N THR A 43 -1.60 11.73 17.93
CA THR A 43 -1.34 12.88 17.07
C THR A 43 0.15 12.99 16.80
N LEU A 44 0.53 13.01 15.54
CA LEU A 44 1.91 13.06 15.08
C LEU A 44 2.11 14.29 14.18
N THR A 45 3.36 14.69 14.06
CA THR A 45 3.79 15.69 13.07
C THR A 45 4.58 14.97 11.98
N PRO A 46 4.27 15.18 10.70
CA PRO A 46 5.03 14.58 9.62
C PRO A 46 6.50 15.00 9.69
N VAL A 47 7.40 14.05 9.47
CA VAL A 47 8.82 14.34 9.25
C VAL A 47 8.96 14.92 7.85
N ALA A 48 9.32 16.19 7.74
CA ALA A 48 9.44 16.88 6.45
C ALA A 48 10.55 16.26 5.58
N GLN A 49 11.69 15.98 6.19
CA GLN A 49 12.84 15.31 5.56
C GLN A 49 13.35 14.23 6.51
N GLY A 50 13.53 13.02 5.99
CA GLY A 50 14.11 11.93 6.76
C GLY A 50 15.61 12.12 7.01
N ALA A 51 16.14 11.37 7.98
CA ALA A 51 17.57 11.36 8.29
C ALA A 51 18.39 10.67 7.19
N ASN A 52 17.77 9.77 6.39
CA ASN A 52 18.43 9.01 5.35
C ASN A 52 17.86 9.36 3.98
N THR A 53 18.72 9.34 2.96
CA THR A 53 18.35 9.72 1.60
C THR A 53 18.43 8.57 0.59
N SER A 54 19.07 7.46 0.98
CA SER A 54 19.28 6.31 0.09
C SER A 54 19.55 5.04 0.88
N PHE A 55 19.43 3.91 0.22
CA PHE A 55 19.96 2.64 0.71
C PHE A 55 21.42 2.45 0.26
N PRO A 56 22.27 1.74 1.06
CA PRO A 56 23.68 1.55 0.73
C PRO A 56 23.92 0.84 -0.59
N ALA A 57 23.07 -0.14 -0.93
CA ALA A 57 23.15 -0.89 -2.17
C ALA A 57 21.78 -1.49 -2.53
N ILE A 58 21.53 -1.61 -3.83
CA ILE A 58 20.40 -2.37 -4.36
C ILE A 58 20.93 -3.72 -4.86
N LYS A 59 20.36 -4.80 -4.31
CA LYS A 59 20.63 -6.17 -4.72
C LYS A 59 19.63 -6.60 -5.80
N GLN A 60 19.98 -7.65 -6.54
CA GLN A 60 19.10 -8.23 -7.57
C GLN A 60 18.98 -9.73 -7.36
N VAL A 61 17.77 -10.25 -7.57
CA VAL A 61 17.51 -11.70 -7.54
C VAL A 61 16.45 -12.09 -8.57
N ASN A 62 16.67 -13.20 -9.26
CA ASN A 62 15.64 -13.79 -10.10
C ASN A 62 14.60 -14.50 -9.23
N ALA A 63 13.35 -14.09 -9.34
CA ALA A 63 12.23 -14.60 -8.57
C ALA A 63 10.98 -14.67 -9.46
N GLY A 64 10.46 -15.87 -9.68
CA GLY A 64 9.34 -16.10 -10.58
C GLY A 64 9.61 -15.54 -11.99
N VAL A 65 8.82 -14.56 -12.40
CA VAL A 65 8.92 -13.92 -13.73
C VAL A 65 9.76 -12.66 -13.73
N LEU A 66 10.31 -12.27 -12.59
CA LEU A 66 11.02 -11.01 -12.40
C LEU A 66 12.49 -11.22 -12.00
N ASN A 67 13.33 -10.28 -12.39
CA ASN A 67 14.57 -9.97 -11.70
C ASN A 67 14.27 -8.80 -10.76
N ILE A 68 14.17 -9.09 -9.46
CA ILE A 68 13.69 -8.13 -8.46
C ILE A 68 14.87 -7.37 -7.86
N GLY A 69 14.82 -6.04 -7.97
CA GLY A 69 15.70 -5.13 -7.25
C GLY A 69 15.18 -4.91 -5.82
N TYR A 70 16.06 -5.02 -4.83
CA TYR A 70 15.68 -4.80 -3.43
C TYR A 70 16.81 -4.22 -2.60
N ALA A 71 16.43 -3.42 -1.61
CA ALA A 71 17.33 -3.01 -0.55
C ALA A 71 17.29 -4.01 0.62
N GLU A 72 18.40 -4.18 1.32
CA GLU A 72 18.50 -5.03 2.49
C GLU A 72 19.26 -4.31 3.60
N ALA A 73 18.76 -4.41 4.83
CA ALA A 73 19.39 -3.83 6.03
C ALA A 73 19.30 -4.80 7.20
N GLY A 74 20.20 -4.64 8.19
CA GLY A 74 20.23 -5.42 9.42
C GLY A 74 20.97 -6.75 9.31
N PRO A 75 20.94 -7.57 10.40
CA PRO A 75 21.67 -8.83 10.46
C PRO A 75 21.06 -9.88 9.54
N ALA A 76 21.90 -10.62 8.82
CA ALA A 76 21.45 -11.59 7.81
C ALA A 76 20.67 -12.78 8.41
N ASP A 77 20.90 -13.09 9.67
CA ASP A 77 20.27 -14.16 10.46
C ASP A 77 19.11 -13.68 11.35
N GLY A 78 18.80 -12.36 11.31
CA GLY A 78 17.69 -11.78 12.06
C GLY A 78 16.31 -12.23 11.55
N PRO A 79 15.27 -12.12 12.38
CA PRO A 79 13.91 -12.33 11.92
C PRO A 79 13.57 -11.38 10.76
N VAL A 80 12.95 -11.92 9.71
CA VAL A 80 12.75 -11.17 8.46
C VAL A 80 11.54 -10.26 8.54
N VAL A 81 11.71 -9.04 8.05
CA VAL A 81 10.64 -8.09 7.73
C VAL A 81 10.69 -7.76 6.24
N ILE A 82 9.55 -7.81 5.55
CA ILE A 82 9.41 -7.36 4.16
C ILE A 82 8.50 -6.14 4.15
N LEU A 83 8.96 -5.03 3.54
CA LEU A 83 8.26 -3.76 3.49
C LEU A 83 7.92 -3.40 2.04
N LEU A 84 6.62 -3.19 1.75
CA LEU A 84 6.12 -2.99 0.40
C LEU A 84 5.56 -1.57 0.23
N HIS A 85 6.11 -0.85 -0.74
CA HIS A 85 5.65 0.48 -1.14
C HIS A 85 4.40 0.40 -2.03
N GLY A 86 3.84 1.56 -2.37
CA GLY A 86 2.72 1.70 -3.28
C GLY A 86 2.99 2.64 -4.45
N TRP A 87 1.90 3.09 -5.08
CA TRP A 87 1.92 4.08 -6.15
C TRP A 87 1.47 5.47 -5.64
N PRO A 88 2.08 6.55 -6.05
CA PRO A 88 3.31 6.69 -6.84
C PRO A 88 4.54 6.90 -5.94
N TYR A 89 4.98 5.84 -5.32
CA TYR A 89 6.09 5.80 -4.37
C TYR A 89 7.10 4.72 -4.77
N ASP A 90 8.14 4.52 -3.95
CA ASP A 90 9.12 3.47 -4.14
C ASP A 90 9.74 3.03 -2.81
N ILE A 91 10.85 2.29 -2.88
CA ILE A 91 11.55 1.80 -1.69
C ILE A 91 11.98 2.91 -0.71
N HIS A 92 12.19 4.17 -1.19
CA HIS A 92 12.61 5.29 -0.34
C HIS A 92 11.56 5.66 0.71
N SER A 93 10.31 5.21 0.58
CA SER A 93 9.33 5.30 1.66
C SER A 93 9.79 4.65 2.96
N TYR A 94 10.73 3.72 2.87
CA TYR A 94 11.24 2.97 4.02
C TYR A 94 12.69 3.29 4.37
N VAL A 95 13.29 4.31 3.78
CA VAL A 95 14.71 4.64 3.96
C VAL A 95 15.06 4.97 5.42
N ASP A 96 14.12 5.51 6.18
CA ASP A 96 14.28 5.76 7.61
C ASP A 96 13.72 4.64 8.50
N VAL A 97 12.73 3.89 8.03
CA VAL A 97 12.16 2.74 8.74
C VAL A 97 13.15 1.58 8.82
N ALA A 98 13.83 1.28 7.71
CA ALA A 98 14.71 0.12 7.61
C ALA A 98 15.86 0.15 8.64
N PRO A 99 16.60 1.25 8.86
CA PRO A 99 17.65 1.29 9.88
C PRO A 99 17.10 1.20 11.31
N ILE A 100 15.88 1.67 11.60
CA ILE A 100 15.24 1.50 12.90
C ILE A 100 15.00 0.02 13.18
N LEU A 101 14.42 -0.70 12.21
CA LEU A 101 14.17 -2.14 12.33
C LEU A 101 15.46 -2.96 12.35
N ALA A 102 16.47 -2.57 11.56
CA ALA A 102 17.78 -3.19 11.58
C ALA A 102 18.46 -3.08 12.96
N LYS A 103 18.34 -1.91 13.60
CA LYS A 103 18.83 -1.70 14.99
C LYS A 103 18.04 -2.53 16.01
N ALA A 104 16.76 -2.83 15.73
CA ALA A 104 15.94 -3.73 16.53
C ALA A 104 16.22 -5.23 16.26
N GLY A 105 17.23 -5.54 15.42
CA GLY A 105 17.69 -6.90 15.16
C GLY A 105 16.97 -7.63 14.01
N TYR A 106 16.15 -6.94 13.23
CA TYR A 106 15.46 -7.51 12.07
C TYR A 106 16.36 -7.48 10.81
N ARG A 107 16.23 -8.53 9.99
CA ARG A 107 16.66 -8.52 8.60
C ARG A 107 15.54 -7.89 7.77
N VAL A 108 15.78 -6.69 7.23
CA VAL A 108 14.77 -5.89 6.53
C VAL A 108 15.00 -5.99 5.03
N ILE A 109 13.96 -6.39 4.30
CA ILE A 109 13.95 -6.50 2.84
C ILE A 109 12.94 -5.49 2.29
N VAL A 110 13.39 -4.63 1.37
CA VAL A 110 12.54 -3.61 0.75
C VAL A 110 12.64 -3.73 -0.77
N PRO A 111 11.77 -4.51 -1.41
CA PRO A 111 11.82 -4.70 -2.86
C PRO A 111 11.16 -3.55 -3.61
N PHE A 112 11.65 -3.24 -4.79
CA PHE A 112 10.87 -2.55 -5.81
C PHE A 112 9.78 -3.49 -6.33
N LEU A 113 8.55 -3.04 -6.33
CA LEU A 113 7.44 -3.77 -6.97
C LEU A 113 7.66 -3.85 -8.48
N ARG A 114 6.93 -4.74 -9.16
CA ARG A 114 6.95 -4.84 -10.63
C ARG A 114 6.68 -3.47 -11.28
N GLY A 115 7.47 -3.11 -12.28
CA GLY A 115 7.37 -1.82 -12.97
C GLY A 115 7.98 -0.65 -12.20
N TYR A 116 8.81 -0.89 -11.19
CA TYR A 116 9.51 0.15 -10.42
C TYR A 116 11.02 -0.10 -10.34
N GLY A 117 11.77 1.00 -10.34
CA GLY A 117 13.21 1.01 -10.13
C GLY A 117 13.94 -0.01 -11.00
N SER A 118 14.76 -0.83 -10.37
CA SER A 118 15.56 -1.85 -11.08
C SER A 118 14.88 -3.23 -11.20
N THR A 119 13.62 -3.38 -10.77
CA THR A 119 12.86 -4.62 -11.00
C THR A 119 12.45 -4.72 -12.48
N THR A 120 12.84 -5.81 -13.14
CA THR A 120 12.59 -6.04 -14.57
C THR A 120 11.95 -7.40 -14.80
N PHE A 121 11.21 -7.55 -15.90
CA PHE A 121 10.71 -8.84 -16.33
C PHE A 121 11.81 -9.66 -16.99
N LEU A 122 11.91 -10.94 -16.65
CA LEU A 122 12.90 -11.87 -17.22
C LEU A 122 12.63 -12.20 -18.70
N SER A 123 11.40 -12.00 -19.15
CA SER A 123 11.03 -12.21 -20.56
C SER A 123 10.19 -11.05 -21.09
N SER A 124 10.47 -10.66 -22.32
CA SER A 124 9.66 -9.68 -23.07
C SER A 124 8.24 -10.18 -23.36
N SER A 125 8.04 -11.50 -23.40
CA SER A 125 6.74 -12.13 -23.64
C SER A 125 5.85 -12.19 -22.38
N THR A 126 6.39 -11.93 -21.19
CA THR A 126 5.57 -11.88 -19.96
C THR A 126 4.59 -10.71 -20.01
N VAL A 127 3.33 -10.97 -19.71
CA VAL A 127 2.28 -9.94 -19.68
C VAL A 127 2.59 -8.90 -18.59
N ARG A 128 2.52 -7.61 -18.97
CA ARG A 128 2.70 -6.48 -18.03
C ARG A 128 1.41 -6.24 -17.28
N ASN A 129 1.07 -7.16 -16.39
CA ASN A 129 -0.11 -7.03 -15.55
C ASN A 129 0.27 -6.73 -14.09
N ALA A 130 -0.64 -6.04 -13.39
CA ALA A 130 -0.53 -5.75 -11.95
C ALA A 130 -1.82 -6.16 -11.21
N GLN A 131 -2.49 -7.23 -11.66
CA GLN A 131 -3.59 -7.79 -10.87
C GLN A 131 -3.06 -8.24 -9.50
N GLU A 132 -3.84 -8.07 -8.47
CA GLU A 132 -3.43 -8.25 -7.06
C GLU A 132 -2.76 -9.59 -6.79
N ALA A 133 -3.31 -10.69 -7.34
CA ALA A 133 -2.72 -12.02 -7.16
C ALA A 133 -1.33 -12.15 -7.81
N ALA A 134 -1.06 -11.42 -8.90
CA ALA A 134 0.25 -11.43 -9.53
C ALA A 134 1.30 -10.71 -8.68
N VAL A 135 0.95 -9.53 -8.14
CA VAL A 135 1.87 -8.78 -7.26
C VAL A 135 2.13 -9.53 -5.96
N ALA A 136 1.11 -10.19 -5.39
CA ALA A 136 1.27 -11.02 -4.20
C ALA A 136 2.14 -12.26 -4.46
N THR A 137 2.02 -12.86 -5.65
CA THR A 137 2.87 -14.00 -6.06
C THR A 137 4.34 -13.58 -6.17
N ASP A 138 4.63 -12.35 -6.66
CA ASP A 138 6.01 -11.85 -6.71
C ASP A 138 6.67 -11.82 -5.32
N VAL A 139 5.90 -11.53 -4.27
CA VAL A 139 6.42 -11.52 -2.89
C VAL A 139 6.76 -12.95 -2.45
N ILE A 140 5.92 -13.92 -2.77
CA ILE A 140 6.18 -15.34 -2.48
C ILE A 140 7.40 -15.83 -3.26
N ASP A 141 7.48 -15.51 -4.55
CA ASP A 141 8.63 -15.87 -5.39
C ASP A 141 9.93 -15.23 -4.86
N LEU A 142 9.87 -13.97 -4.39
CA LEU A 142 11.01 -13.30 -3.74
C LEU A 142 11.41 -14.02 -2.45
N MET A 143 10.45 -14.38 -1.60
CA MET A 143 10.71 -15.12 -0.38
C MET A 143 11.38 -16.46 -0.67
N ASP A 144 10.93 -17.17 -1.71
CA ASP A 144 11.52 -18.45 -2.12
C ASP A 144 12.94 -18.29 -2.64
N ALA A 145 13.17 -17.30 -3.51
CA ALA A 145 14.49 -16.99 -4.05
C ALA A 145 15.51 -16.59 -2.98
N LEU A 146 15.06 -15.87 -1.94
CA LEU A 146 15.88 -15.47 -0.79
C LEU A 146 15.90 -16.50 0.35
N LYS A 147 15.23 -17.67 0.18
CA LYS A 147 15.10 -18.74 1.18
C LYS A 147 14.48 -18.24 2.49
N ILE A 148 13.55 -17.30 2.39
CA ILE A 148 12.79 -16.74 3.53
C ILE A 148 11.58 -17.65 3.76
N LYS A 149 11.54 -18.35 4.88
CA LYS A 149 10.43 -19.24 5.23
C LYS A 149 9.20 -18.43 5.67
N THR A 150 9.40 -17.49 6.58
CA THR A 150 8.34 -16.62 7.12
C THR A 150 8.87 -15.21 7.32
N ALA A 151 8.00 -14.20 7.24
CA ALA A 151 8.35 -12.81 7.49
C ALA A 151 7.22 -12.05 8.21
N VAL A 152 7.57 -11.00 8.94
CA VAL A 152 6.62 -9.93 9.24
C VAL A 152 6.44 -9.11 7.98
N LEU A 153 5.20 -8.87 7.56
CA LEU A 153 4.89 -8.12 6.36
C LEU A 153 4.35 -6.74 6.72
N GLY A 154 4.88 -5.70 6.12
CA GLY A 154 4.40 -4.33 6.30
C GLY A 154 4.19 -3.64 4.96
N GLY A 155 3.10 -2.87 4.84
CA GLY A 155 2.82 -2.15 3.61
C GLY A 155 1.83 -1.02 3.76
N TYR A 156 1.81 -0.14 2.75
CA TYR A 156 0.81 0.89 2.57
C TYR A 156 0.45 0.98 1.08
N ASP A 157 -0.70 1.52 0.75
CA ASP A 157 -1.21 1.63 -0.62
C ASP A 157 -1.23 0.27 -1.36
N TRP A 158 -0.59 0.12 -2.55
CA TRP A 158 -0.46 -1.18 -3.22
C TRP A 158 0.28 -2.19 -2.35
N GLY A 159 1.27 -1.72 -1.57
CA GLY A 159 1.98 -2.55 -0.62
C GLY A 159 1.07 -3.15 0.44
N ALA A 160 0.14 -2.35 1.01
CA ALA A 160 -0.85 -2.86 1.96
C ALA A 160 -1.78 -3.90 1.33
N ARG A 161 -2.29 -3.64 0.11
CA ARG A 161 -3.07 -4.63 -0.65
C ARG A 161 -2.31 -5.93 -0.82
N THR A 162 -1.05 -5.83 -1.21
CA THR A 162 -0.20 -6.99 -1.46
C THR A 162 0.05 -7.80 -0.20
N VAL A 163 0.39 -7.15 0.93
CA VAL A 163 0.65 -7.88 2.18
C VAL A 163 -0.64 -8.49 2.77
N ASP A 164 -1.79 -7.83 2.61
CA ASP A 164 -3.09 -8.40 2.98
C ASP A 164 -3.38 -9.69 2.20
N ILE A 165 -3.12 -9.66 0.89
CA ILE A 165 -3.34 -10.82 0.01
C ILE A 165 -2.37 -11.95 0.34
N VAL A 166 -1.09 -11.65 0.59
CA VAL A 166 -0.11 -12.66 1.02
C VAL A 166 -0.55 -13.28 2.34
N ALA A 167 -0.94 -12.47 3.33
CA ALA A 167 -1.40 -12.96 4.62
C ALA A 167 -2.70 -13.79 4.53
N ALA A 168 -3.59 -13.45 3.58
CA ALA A 168 -4.84 -14.16 3.37
C ALA A 168 -4.67 -15.50 2.62
N LEU A 169 -3.78 -15.55 1.62
CA LEU A 169 -3.61 -16.72 0.75
C LEU A 169 -2.50 -17.66 1.23
N TRP A 170 -1.48 -17.14 1.92
CA TRP A 170 -0.31 -17.88 2.43
C TRP A 170 -0.02 -17.50 3.89
N PRO A 171 -0.98 -17.74 4.81
CA PRO A 171 -0.80 -17.39 6.24
C PRO A 171 0.43 -18.06 6.87
N GLU A 172 0.83 -19.25 6.38
CA GLU A 172 2.02 -19.97 6.83
C GLU A 172 3.34 -19.27 6.44
N ARG A 173 3.30 -18.32 5.50
CA ARG A 173 4.44 -17.50 5.08
C ARG A 173 4.51 -16.17 5.85
N THR A 174 3.43 -15.82 6.56
CA THR A 174 3.27 -14.52 7.24
C THR A 174 3.30 -14.70 8.74
N ARG A 175 4.36 -14.22 9.39
CA ARG A 175 4.49 -14.25 10.84
C ARG A 175 3.55 -13.25 11.52
N ALA A 176 3.49 -12.04 11.01
CA ALA A 176 2.58 -10.96 11.42
C ALA A 176 2.40 -9.97 10.29
N LEU A 177 1.37 -9.12 10.39
CA LEU A 177 0.98 -8.16 9.37
C LEU A 177 0.86 -6.75 9.95
N VAL A 178 1.41 -5.76 9.23
CA VAL A 178 1.09 -4.33 9.42
C VAL A 178 0.53 -3.78 8.11
N SER A 179 -0.76 -3.43 8.11
CA SER A 179 -1.47 -2.92 6.94
C SER A 179 -2.00 -1.51 7.18
N VAL A 180 -1.52 -0.55 6.38
CA VAL A 180 -2.07 0.82 6.38
C VAL A 180 -3.36 0.83 5.59
N SER A 181 -4.40 1.50 6.11
CA SER A 181 -5.76 1.58 5.57
C SER A 181 -6.59 0.30 5.70
N GLY A 182 -6.10 -0.70 6.43
CA GLY A 182 -6.86 -1.87 6.86
C GLY A 182 -6.95 -3.01 5.86
N TYR A 183 -8.14 -3.58 5.63
CA TYR A 183 -8.34 -4.72 4.72
C TYR A 183 -8.59 -4.23 3.30
N LEU A 184 -7.63 -4.46 2.42
CA LEU A 184 -7.61 -3.87 1.08
C LEU A 184 -7.76 -4.88 -0.09
N VAL A 185 -8.22 -6.10 0.17
CA VAL A 185 -8.53 -7.06 -0.91
C VAL A 185 -9.65 -6.48 -1.78
N THR A 186 -9.41 -6.38 -3.09
CA THR A 186 -10.31 -5.69 -4.02
C THR A 186 -11.63 -6.45 -4.20
N ASP A 187 -12.73 -5.71 -4.09
CA ASP A 187 -14.09 -6.17 -4.43
C ASP A 187 -14.44 -5.71 -5.84
N LEU A 188 -14.05 -6.48 -6.86
CA LEU A 188 -14.32 -6.14 -8.26
C LEU A 188 -15.81 -5.89 -8.56
N PRO A 189 -16.78 -6.68 -8.03
CA PRO A 189 -18.19 -6.36 -8.16
C PRO A 189 -18.60 -5.03 -7.55
N ALA A 190 -18.06 -4.68 -6.37
CA ALA A 190 -18.35 -3.40 -5.73
C ALA A 190 -17.77 -2.22 -6.51
N ASN A 191 -16.56 -2.37 -7.07
CA ASN A 191 -15.90 -1.33 -7.87
C ASN A 191 -16.61 -0.99 -9.18
N LYS A 192 -17.58 -1.81 -9.61
CA LYS A 192 -18.45 -1.49 -10.77
C LYS A 192 -19.58 -0.51 -10.40
N LYS A 193 -19.81 -0.26 -9.13
CA LYS A 193 -20.84 0.66 -8.66
C LYS A 193 -20.23 2.05 -8.50
N PRO A 194 -20.93 3.12 -8.94
CA PRO A 194 -20.41 4.47 -8.79
C PRO A 194 -20.35 4.87 -7.31
N LEU A 195 -19.34 5.65 -6.98
CA LEU A 195 -19.23 6.34 -5.70
C LEU A 195 -20.01 7.66 -5.74
N PRO A 196 -20.32 8.28 -4.58
CA PRO A 196 -20.74 9.66 -4.54
C PRO A 196 -19.72 10.58 -5.25
N PRO A 197 -20.15 11.71 -5.85
CA PRO A 197 -19.27 12.57 -6.65
C PRO A 197 -17.96 12.98 -5.95
N ALA A 198 -17.98 13.18 -4.64
CA ALA A 198 -16.79 13.50 -3.87
C ALA A 198 -15.78 12.32 -3.83
N GLY A 199 -16.28 11.08 -3.77
CA GLY A 199 -15.45 9.87 -3.86
C GLY A 199 -14.84 9.70 -5.24
N GLU A 200 -15.64 9.88 -6.30
CA GLU A 200 -15.15 9.85 -7.67
C GLU A 200 -14.06 10.91 -7.91
N TYR A 201 -14.26 12.12 -7.38
CA TYR A 201 -13.27 13.19 -7.47
C TYR A 201 -11.97 12.86 -6.71
N ALA A 202 -12.05 12.24 -5.55
CA ALA A 202 -10.85 11.84 -4.80
C ALA A 202 -10.01 10.80 -5.54
N TRP A 203 -10.67 9.90 -6.28
CA TRP A 203 -10.04 8.82 -7.04
C TRP A 203 -10.02 9.08 -8.55
N TRP A 204 -10.10 10.35 -9.00
CA TRP A 204 -10.21 10.79 -10.39
C TRP A 204 -9.18 10.15 -11.34
N TYR A 205 -7.97 9.91 -10.86
CA TYR A 205 -6.88 9.38 -11.66
C TYR A 205 -7.15 7.94 -12.16
N GLN A 206 -7.96 7.15 -11.47
CA GLN A 206 -8.36 5.81 -11.93
C GLN A 206 -9.14 5.92 -13.26
N TYR A 207 -10.03 6.92 -13.38
CA TYR A 207 -10.79 7.16 -14.60
C TYR A 207 -9.93 7.83 -15.69
N TYR A 208 -8.97 8.65 -15.28
CA TYR A 208 -7.99 9.19 -16.21
C TYR A 208 -7.19 8.07 -16.89
N PHE A 209 -6.69 7.11 -16.13
CA PHE A 209 -5.97 5.94 -16.65
C PHE A 209 -6.84 4.99 -17.48
N SER A 210 -8.16 5.05 -17.37
CA SER A 210 -9.06 4.25 -18.18
C SER A 210 -9.13 4.71 -19.65
N THR A 211 -8.69 5.95 -19.93
CA THR A 211 -8.72 6.57 -21.28
C THR A 211 -7.34 6.49 -21.95
N GLU A 212 -7.32 6.53 -23.29
CA GLU A 212 -6.06 6.65 -24.06
C GLU A 212 -5.33 7.97 -23.74
N ARG A 213 -6.10 9.06 -23.62
CA ARG A 213 -5.56 10.37 -23.21
C ARG A 213 -4.85 10.28 -21.86
N GLY A 214 -5.42 9.53 -20.91
CA GLY A 214 -4.83 9.34 -19.58
C GLY A 214 -3.54 8.54 -19.64
N VAL A 215 -3.48 7.49 -20.44
CA VAL A 215 -2.26 6.70 -20.66
C VAL A 215 -1.14 7.56 -21.25
N LEU A 216 -1.43 8.30 -22.31
CA LEU A 216 -0.45 9.19 -22.95
C LEU A 216 0.00 10.31 -22.02
N GLY A 217 -0.96 10.91 -21.29
CA GLY A 217 -0.66 11.96 -20.33
C GLY A 217 0.22 11.48 -19.17
N TYR A 218 -0.06 10.29 -18.61
CA TYR A 218 0.78 9.71 -17.58
C TYR A 218 2.16 9.35 -18.11
N ALA A 219 2.26 8.75 -19.28
CA ALA A 219 3.54 8.43 -19.91
C ALA A 219 4.43 9.68 -20.10
N GLN A 220 3.82 10.80 -20.49
CA GLN A 220 4.53 12.06 -20.74
C GLN A 220 4.88 12.83 -19.46
N TYR A 221 3.98 12.85 -18.48
CA TYR A 221 4.05 13.72 -17.30
C TYR A 221 4.08 12.95 -15.98
N ARG A 222 4.53 11.68 -15.96
CA ARG A 222 4.48 10.82 -14.78
C ARG A 222 5.18 11.41 -13.54
N HIS A 223 6.26 12.18 -13.75
CA HIS A 223 6.95 12.89 -12.68
C HIS A 223 6.03 13.94 -12.02
N ASP A 224 5.50 14.87 -12.80
CA ASP A 224 4.64 15.94 -12.26
C ASP A 224 3.32 15.38 -11.71
N PHE A 225 2.83 14.32 -12.35
CA PHE A 225 1.62 13.62 -11.92
C PHE A 225 1.80 13.00 -10.53
N GLY A 226 2.88 12.25 -10.31
CA GLY A 226 3.18 11.67 -9.00
C GLY A 226 3.34 12.72 -7.92
N LYS A 227 4.04 13.83 -8.22
CA LYS A 227 4.20 14.96 -7.30
C LYS A 227 2.88 15.61 -6.91
N LEU A 228 1.98 15.76 -7.89
CA LEU A 228 0.63 16.26 -7.64
C LEU A 228 -0.14 15.32 -6.69
N ILE A 229 -0.06 14.00 -6.93
CA ILE A 229 -0.71 13.03 -6.04
C ILE A 229 -0.15 13.12 -4.62
N TRP A 230 1.17 13.15 -4.43
CA TRP A 230 1.76 13.31 -3.08
C TRP A 230 1.19 14.52 -2.34
N LYS A 231 1.10 15.68 -3.00
CA LYS A 231 0.54 16.91 -2.43
C LYS A 231 -0.94 16.80 -2.07
N ILE A 232 -1.71 16.03 -2.85
CA ILE A 232 -3.14 15.84 -2.61
C ILE A 232 -3.37 14.90 -1.43
N VAL A 233 -2.66 13.77 -1.38
CA VAL A 233 -2.91 12.71 -0.38
C VAL A 233 -2.16 12.90 0.93
N SER A 234 -1.13 13.76 0.95
CA SER A 234 -0.35 14.12 2.16
C SER A 234 -0.22 15.65 2.29
N PRO A 235 -1.35 16.37 2.45
CA PRO A 235 -1.37 17.84 2.35
C PRO A 235 -0.67 18.57 3.51
N LYS A 236 -0.36 17.88 4.60
CA LYS A 236 0.37 18.42 5.76
C LYS A 236 1.86 18.09 5.72
N TRP A 237 2.28 17.25 4.77
CA TRP A 237 3.68 16.85 4.64
C TRP A 237 4.44 17.85 3.77
N ASP A 238 5.40 18.55 4.39
CA ASP A 238 6.25 19.54 3.72
C ASP A 238 7.54 18.87 3.22
N PHE A 239 7.39 17.99 2.21
CA PHE A 239 8.54 17.33 1.57
C PHE A 239 9.19 18.25 0.54
N ASP A 240 10.52 18.19 0.44
CA ASP A 240 11.28 18.91 -0.59
C ASP A 240 11.30 18.16 -1.94
N ASP A 241 11.71 18.89 -2.98
CA ASP A 241 11.80 18.34 -4.34
C ASP A 241 12.80 17.18 -4.39
N ALA A 242 13.90 17.25 -3.65
CA ALA A 242 14.92 16.20 -3.64
C ALA A 242 14.38 14.88 -3.05
N THR A 243 13.51 14.95 -2.03
CA THR A 243 12.84 13.79 -1.45
C THR A 243 11.91 13.14 -2.47
N TYR A 244 11.11 13.94 -3.17
CA TYR A 244 10.23 13.43 -4.21
C TYR A 244 11.03 12.85 -5.40
N ASP A 245 12.01 13.59 -5.90
CA ASP A 245 12.79 13.22 -7.09
C ASP A 245 13.55 11.90 -6.91
N ARG A 246 13.96 11.58 -5.68
CA ARG A 246 14.57 10.27 -5.37
C ARG A 246 13.62 9.13 -5.68
N SER A 247 12.38 9.21 -5.23
CA SER A 247 11.36 8.19 -5.50
C SER A 247 10.93 8.20 -6.96
N ALA A 248 10.79 9.38 -7.57
CA ALA A 248 10.34 9.52 -8.96
C ALA A 248 11.28 8.88 -9.99
N LYS A 249 12.57 8.74 -9.67
CA LYS A 249 13.52 7.99 -10.51
C LYS A 249 13.09 6.54 -10.76
N SER A 250 12.37 5.92 -9.83
CA SER A 250 11.88 4.56 -9.99
C SER A 250 10.80 4.44 -11.08
N PHE A 251 10.15 5.55 -11.44
CA PHE A 251 9.13 5.62 -12.49
C PHE A 251 9.74 5.63 -13.91
N GLU A 252 11.06 5.76 -14.02
CA GLU A 252 11.79 5.63 -15.29
C GLU A 252 11.88 4.16 -15.76
N ASN A 253 11.49 3.21 -14.92
CA ASN A 253 11.39 1.80 -15.31
C ASN A 253 10.53 1.68 -16.59
N PRO A 254 11.02 0.96 -17.64
CA PRO A 254 10.34 0.90 -18.93
C PRO A 254 8.94 0.28 -18.87
N ASP A 255 8.67 -0.56 -17.88
CA ASP A 255 7.37 -1.22 -17.70
C ASP A 255 6.42 -0.42 -16.80
N HIS A 256 6.89 0.69 -16.18
CA HIS A 256 6.15 1.43 -15.15
C HIS A 256 4.75 1.86 -15.60
N VAL A 257 4.65 2.54 -16.74
CA VAL A 257 3.38 3.05 -17.25
C VAL A 257 2.40 1.91 -17.52
N ALA A 258 2.87 0.82 -18.15
CA ALA A 258 2.04 -0.33 -18.47
C ALA A 258 1.50 -0.99 -17.18
N ILE A 259 2.34 -1.17 -16.17
CA ILE A 259 1.98 -1.77 -14.89
C ILE A 259 0.98 -0.89 -14.13
N VAL A 260 1.23 0.41 -14.01
CA VAL A 260 0.34 1.33 -13.29
C VAL A 260 -1.03 1.42 -13.95
N VAL A 261 -1.05 1.61 -15.27
CA VAL A 261 -2.31 1.69 -16.03
C VAL A 261 -3.08 0.37 -15.94
N HIS A 262 -2.39 -0.77 -16.00
CA HIS A 262 -3.04 -2.07 -15.89
C HIS A 262 -3.68 -2.26 -14.50
N ASP A 263 -3.00 -1.91 -13.39
CA ASP A 263 -3.56 -2.04 -12.04
C ASP A 263 -4.91 -1.34 -11.92
N TYR A 264 -4.95 -0.05 -12.27
CA TYR A 264 -6.17 0.73 -12.13
C TYR A 264 -7.27 0.31 -13.10
N ARG A 265 -6.94 -0.07 -14.34
CA ARG A 265 -7.91 -0.62 -15.29
C ARG A 265 -8.46 -1.96 -14.82
N TRP A 266 -7.61 -2.84 -14.31
CA TRP A 266 -8.03 -4.15 -13.81
C TRP A 266 -8.97 -3.99 -12.60
N ARG A 267 -8.67 -3.12 -11.67
CA ARG A 267 -9.52 -2.81 -10.49
C ARG A 267 -10.89 -2.27 -10.89
N LEU A 268 -10.99 -1.58 -12.02
CA LEU A 268 -12.26 -1.11 -12.60
C LEU A 268 -12.89 -2.14 -13.56
N SER A 269 -12.32 -3.33 -13.69
CA SER A 269 -12.75 -4.37 -14.65
C SER A 269 -12.65 -3.93 -16.12
N LEU A 270 -11.74 -3.04 -16.45
CA LEU A 270 -11.47 -2.52 -17.80
C LEU A 270 -10.26 -3.19 -18.47
N ALA A 271 -9.51 -4.01 -17.76
CA ALA A 271 -8.43 -4.83 -18.28
C ALA A 271 -8.57 -6.28 -17.78
N PRO A 272 -8.23 -7.28 -18.58
CA PRO A 272 -8.23 -8.68 -18.15
C PRO A 272 -7.03 -8.95 -17.23
N GLY A 273 -7.16 -9.93 -16.33
CA GLY A 273 -6.03 -10.55 -15.66
C GLY A 273 -5.41 -11.68 -16.50
N GLU A 274 -4.36 -12.32 -15.98
CA GLU A 274 -3.80 -13.54 -16.56
C GLU A 274 -4.47 -14.78 -15.96
N ALA A 275 -4.86 -15.71 -16.81
CA ALA A 275 -5.56 -16.94 -16.44
C ALA A 275 -4.81 -17.79 -15.39
N ARG A 276 -3.48 -17.75 -15.38
CA ARG A 276 -2.67 -18.47 -14.37
C ARG A 276 -2.94 -18.04 -12.92
N TYR A 277 -3.51 -16.86 -12.71
CA TYR A 277 -3.89 -16.35 -11.39
C TYR A 277 -5.37 -16.52 -11.06
N ASP A 278 -6.22 -17.06 -11.97
CA ASP A 278 -7.67 -17.17 -11.78
C ASP A 278 -8.02 -17.95 -10.51
N GLY A 279 -7.28 -19.01 -10.20
CA GLY A 279 -7.47 -19.80 -8.98
C GLY A 279 -7.26 -18.97 -7.70
N LEU A 280 -6.28 -18.07 -7.68
CA LEU A 280 -6.02 -17.16 -6.57
C LEU A 280 -7.06 -16.06 -6.51
N GLN A 281 -7.43 -15.47 -7.65
CA GLN A 281 -8.47 -14.45 -7.73
C GLN A 281 -9.83 -14.98 -7.26
N LYS A 282 -10.17 -16.24 -7.58
CA LYS A 282 -11.37 -16.88 -7.06
C LYS A 282 -11.37 -16.98 -5.53
N LYS A 283 -10.21 -17.30 -4.91
CA LYS A 283 -10.07 -17.30 -3.45
C LYS A 283 -10.26 -15.89 -2.88
N LEU A 284 -9.66 -14.88 -3.51
CA LEU A 284 -9.76 -13.48 -3.07
C LEU A 284 -11.19 -12.93 -3.21
N ALA A 285 -11.92 -13.31 -4.26
CA ALA A 285 -13.31 -12.91 -4.46
C ALA A 285 -14.24 -13.39 -3.31
N ALA A 286 -13.87 -14.44 -2.58
CA ALA A 286 -14.55 -14.87 -1.36
C ALA A 286 -14.26 -13.97 -0.15
N LYS A 287 -13.42 -12.93 -0.29
CA LYS A 287 -13.02 -11.99 0.79
C LYS A 287 -12.51 -12.73 2.03
N PRO A 288 -11.43 -13.53 1.88
CA PRO A 288 -10.92 -14.39 2.95
C PRO A 288 -10.58 -13.61 4.22
N VAL A 289 -10.73 -14.24 5.36
CA VAL A 289 -10.34 -13.69 6.66
C VAL A 289 -8.83 -13.89 6.83
N ILE A 290 -8.14 -12.84 7.29
CA ILE A 290 -6.73 -12.89 7.65
C ILE A 290 -6.61 -13.43 9.09
N THR A 291 -5.86 -14.50 9.26
CA THR A 291 -5.78 -15.24 10.53
C THR A 291 -4.52 -14.94 11.33
N VAL A 292 -3.54 -14.29 10.72
CA VAL A 292 -2.27 -13.96 11.37
C VAL A 292 -2.39 -12.75 12.29
N PRO A 293 -1.50 -12.61 13.30
CA PRO A 293 -1.44 -11.42 14.15
C PRO A 293 -1.31 -10.15 13.29
N THR A 294 -2.16 -9.15 13.53
CA THR A 294 -2.27 -7.98 12.64
C THR A 294 -2.37 -6.67 13.43
N ILE A 295 -1.63 -5.67 12.99
CA ILE A 295 -1.84 -4.27 13.35
C ILE A 295 -2.27 -3.51 12.08
N THR A 296 -3.47 -2.94 12.11
CA THR A 296 -3.90 -2.00 11.06
C THR A 296 -3.64 -0.56 11.48
N ILE A 297 -3.29 0.29 10.52
CA ILE A 297 -3.03 1.72 10.75
C ILE A 297 -4.00 2.52 9.90
N ALA A 298 -4.71 3.47 10.51
CA ALA A 298 -5.44 4.52 9.82
C ALA A 298 -4.68 5.85 9.95
N SER A 299 -4.81 6.72 8.97
CA SER A 299 -4.23 8.06 8.94
C SER A 299 -5.29 9.10 8.61
N ASP A 300 -4.93 10.39 8.59
CA ASP A 300 -5.85 11.47 8.18
C ASP A 300 -6.34 11.29 6.72
N PHE A 301 -5.59 10.53 5.89
CA PHE A 301 -6.01 10.19 4.53
C PHE A 301 -7.21 9.25 4.50
N ASP A 302 -7.31 8.33 5.47
CA ASP A 302 -8.33 7.29 5.49
C ASP A 302 -9.71 7.78 5.98
N GLY A 303 -9.77 8.97 6.55
CA GLY A 303 -11.02 9.63 6.92
C GLY A 303 -11.90 8.79 7.83
N ALA A 304 -13.06 8.39 7.33
CA ALA A 304 -14.10 7.68 8.11
C ALA A 304 -13.75 6.25 8.52
N LEU A 305 -12.69 5.65 7.99
CA LEU A 305 -12.22 4.32 8.40
C LEU A 305 -11.30 4.35 9.61
N ALA A 306 -11.07 5.53 10.17
CA ALA A 306 -10.17 5.74 11.31
C ALA A 306 -10.48 4.87 12.55
N SER A 307 -11.72 4.39 12.72
CA SER A 307 -12.06 3.50 13.84
C SER A 307 -11.65 2.04 13.64
N GLY A 308 -11.32 1.62 12.42
CA GLY A 308 -11.04 0.22 12.07
C GLY A 308 -12.26 -0.72 12.17
N THR A 309 -13.42 -0.25 12.63
CA THR A 309 -14.60 -1.10 12.85
C THR A 309 -15.17 -1.69 11.56
N ALA A 310 -15.06 -0.95 10.45
CA ALA A 310 -15.61 -1.35 9.17
C ALA A 310 -15.00 -2.66 8.61
N TYR A 311 -13.77 -2.97 8.97
CA TYR A 311 -13.06 -4.15 8.47
C TYR A 311 -12.57 -5.09 9.58
N ARG A 312 -12.90 -4.81 10.86
CA ARG A 312 -12.43 -5.62 12.00
C ARG A 312 -12.77 -7.11 11.86
N SER A 313 -13.92 -7.45 11.33
CA SER A 313 -14.37 -8.83 11.11
C SER A 313 -13.53 -9.59 10.07
N LYS A 314 -12.66 -8.90 9.34
CA LYS A 314 -11.75 -9.49 8.36
C LYS A 314 -10.44 -10.01 8.97
N PHE A 315 -10.25 -9.83 10.27
CA PHE A 315 -9.08 -10.27 11.01
C PHE A 315 -9.50 -11.14 12.19
N SER A 316 -9.13 -12.42 12.20
CA SER A 316 -9.48 -13.36 13.28
C SER A 316 -8.31 -13.67 14.25
N GLY A 317 -7.09 -13.30 13.87
CA GLY A 317 -5.92 -13.41 14.75
C GLY A 317 -5.90 -12.33 15.85
N LYS A 318 -4.80 -12.30 16.64
CA LYS A 318 -4.54 -11.17 17.54
C LYS A 318 -4.53 -9.87 16.72
N TYR A 319 -5.21 -8.84 17.20
CA TYR A 319 -5.46 -7.64 16.41
C TYR A 319 -5.38 -6.39 17.25
N ALA A 320 -4.65 -5.39 16.73
CA ALA A 320 -4.69 -4.03 17.24
C ALA A 320 -4.93 -3.04 16.08
N HIS A 321 -5.48 -1.87 16.42
CA HIS A 321 -5.72 -0.79 15.47
C HIS A 321 -5.06 0.49 15.96
N ARG A 322 -4.34 1.19 15.07
CA ARG A 322 -3.69 2.47 15.36
C ARG A 322 -4.24 3.56 14.47
N ILE A 323 -4.44 4.74 15.06
CA ILE A 323 -4.88 5.94 14.36
C ILE A 323 -3.79 6.98 14.49
N PHE A 324 -3.23 7.43 13.38
CA PHE A 324 -2.19 8.46 13.32
C PHE A 324 -2.77 9.76 12.78
N HIS A 325 -3.17 10.66 13.68
CA HIS A 325 -3.63 11.99 13.32
C HIS A 325 -2.44 12.89 12.94
N GLY A 326 -2.63 13.75 11.96
CA GLY A 326 -1.60 14.62 11.42
C GLY A 326 -0.83 14.04 10.26
N ILE A 327 -0.91 12.73 10.03
CA ILE A 327 -0.17 11.97 9.02
C ILE A 327 -1.06 11.75 7.80
N GLY A 328 -0.50 11.93 6.61
CA GLY A 328 -1.16 11.67 5.34
C GLY A 328 -1.01 10.22 4.87
N HIS A 329 -0.88 10.06 3.56
CA HIS A 329 -0.90 8.74 2.92
C HIS A 329 0.41 7.96 3.04
N ASN A 330 1.56 8.63 2.96
CA ASN A 330 2.88 7.99 3.03
C ASN A 330 3.33 7.80 4.49
N VAL A 331 2.54 7.04 5.25
CA VAL A 331 2.76 6.80 6.67
C VAL A 331 4.20 6.39 7.01
N PRO A 332 4.88 5.48 6.25
CA PRO A 332 6.24 5.08 6.59
C PRO A 332 7.26 6.22 6.49
N GLN A 333 7.07 7.16 5.56
CA GLN A 333 8.01 8.26 5.37
C GLN A 333 7.64 9.49 6.20
N GLU A 334 6.34 9.73 6.40
CA GLU A 334 5.85 10.81 7.25
C GLU A 334 6.05 10.55 8.75
N ALA A 335 5.98 9.27 9.18
CA ALA A 335 6.08 8.86 10.58
C ALA A 335 6.89 7.57 10.75
N PRO A 336 8.19 7.56 10.36
CA PRO A 336 8.99 6.32 10.29
C PRO A 336 9.12 5.60 11.63
N GLN A 337 9.26 6.31 12.75
CA GLN A 337 9.36 5.72 14.09
C GLN A 337 8.07 5.00 14.48
N ALA A 338 6.91 5.64 14.25
CA ALA A 338 5.61 5.08 14.59
C ALA A 338 5.28 3.86 13.73
N PHE A 339 5.63 3.89 12.44
CA PHE A 339 5.47 2.75 11.54
C PHE A 339 6.41 1.60 11.94
N ALA A 340 7.70 1.87 12.18
CA ALA A 340 8.65 0.86 12.63
C ALA A 340 8.21 0.21 13.96
N GLN A 341 7.71 1.00 14.91
CA GLN A 341 7.18 0.47 16.17
C GLN A 341 5.98 -0.44 15.94
N ALA A 342 5.11 -0.12 14.96
CA ALA A 342 3.99 -1.02 14.61
C ALA A 342 4.48 -2.37 14.08
N ILE A 343 5.57 -2.40 13.30
CA ILE A 343 6.20 -3.65 12.83
C ILE A 343 6.74 -4.47 14.00
N VAL A 344 7.48 -3.84 14.93
CA VAL A 344 8.05 -4.51 16.11
C VAL A 344 6.93 -5.12 16.97
N ASP A 345 5.89 -4.33 17.24
CA ASP A 345 4.78 -4.76 18.08
C ASP A 345 3.97 -5.90 17.42
N ALA A 346 3.72 -5.81 16.10
CA ALA A 346 3.07 -6.89 15.37
C ALA A 346 3.89 -8.19 15.43
N GLY A 347 5.22 -8.09 15.26
CA GLY A 347 6.13 -9.23 15.43
C GLY A 347 6.11 -9.84 16.82
N SER A 348 5.81 -9.05 17.85
CA SER A 348 5.69 -9.49 19.23
C SER A 348 4.33 -10.13 19.56
N LEU A 349 3.29 -9.84 18.75
CA LEU A 349 1.99 -10.52 18.86
C LEU A 349 2.03 -11.97 18.34
N ALA A 350 2.99 -12.27 17.45
CA ALA A 350 3.19 -13.60 16.87
C ALA A 350 3.85 -14.54 17.87
#